data_de84c26e5d0d70cf8b6a57b99c038987
#
_entry.id   de84c26e5d0d70cf8b6a57b99c038987
#
_cell.length_a   1.000
_cell.length_b   1.000
_cell.length_c   1.000
_cell.angle_alpha   90.00
_cell.angle_beta   90.00
_cell.angle_gamma   90.00
#
_symmetry.space_group_name_H-M   'P 1'
#
loop_
_entity.id
_entity.type
_entity.pdbx_description
1 polymer ?
#
loop_
_entity_poly.entity_id
_entity_poly.type
_entity_poly.pdbx_seq_one_letter_code
_entity_poly.pdbx_strand_id
1 'polypeptide(L)'
;MIKKYNNISKNISGKIIKENREKQKISRIQLSNKLELLGVYLDRNEIRLIENNELMIKDFELIALAKILNIDLNNFKNIFD
;
A
#
# COMPACT_ATOMS: atom_id res chain seq x y z
N MET A 1 7.57 26.54 2.92
CA MET A 1 8.07 26.01 1.65
C MET A 1 7.34 24.73 1.30
N ILE A 2 6.91 24.63 0.08
CA ILE A 2 6.24 23.41 -0.38
C ILE A 2 7.31 22.38 -0.72
N LYS A 3 7.25 21.26 -0.06
CA LYS A 3 8.15 20.16 -0.34
C LYS A 3 7.65 19.40 -1.56
N LYS A 4 8.46 19.37 -2.60
CA LYS A 4 8.14 18.59 -3.79
C LYS A 4 8.44 17.13 -3.54
N TYR A 5 7.60 16.29 -4.08
CA TYR A 5 7.86 14.87 -4.11
C TYR A 5 8.81 14.60 -5.28
N ASN A 6 10.09 14.42 -4.98
CA ASN A 6 11.13 14.30 -6.01
C ASN A 6 11.30 12.91 -6.57
N ASN A 7 10.82 11.92 -5.85
CA ASN A 7 10.98 10.54 -6.27
C ASN A 7 10.00 10.20 -7.37
N ILE A 8 10.49 9.56 -8.39
CA ILE A 8 9.64 9.08 -9.46
C ILE A 8 9.13 7.71 -9.06
N SER A 9 8.27 7.69 -8.04
CA SER A 9 7.60 6.49 -7.62
C SER A 9 6.25 6.39 -8.29
N LYS A 10 5.90 5.21 -8.72
CA LYS A 10 4.56 4.97 -9.24
C LYS A 10 3.54 4.88 -8.12
N ASN A 11 4.00 4.62 -6.91
CA ASN A 11 3.14 4.43 -5.76
C ASN A 11 3.81 4.97 -4.50
N ILE A 12 3.33 6.11 -4.03
CA ILE A 12 3.90 6.78 -2.86
C ILE A 12 3.51 6.14 -1.54
N SER A 13 2.55 5.23 -1.54
CA SER A 13 2.08 4.57 -0.32
C SER A 13 2.71 3.21 -0.08
N GLY A 14 3.53 2.72 -1.01
CA GLY A 14 4.07 1.36 -0.95
C GLY A 14 4.84 1.05 0.32
N LYS A 15 5.67 2.00 0.76
CA LYS A 15 6.46 1.84 1.97
C LYS A 15 5.58 1.69 3.22
N ILE A 16 4.54 2.50 3.30
CA ILE A 16 3.61 2.46 4.43
C ILE A 16 2.87 1.12 4.46
N ILE A 17 2.45 0.65 3.30
CA ILE A 17 1.79 -0.65 3.18
C ILE A 17 2.72 -1.76 3.64
N LYS A 18 3.95 -1.77 3.15
CA LYS A 18 4.92 -2.80 3.50
C LYS A 18 5.21 -2.80 4.99
N GLU A 19 5.47 -1.63 5.57
CA GLU A 19 5.78 -1.52 7.00
C GLU A 19 4.63 -2.04 7.86
N ASN A 20 3.40 -1.69 7.53
CA ASN A 20 2.24 -2.13 8.31
C ASN A 20 1.99 -3.63 8.13
N ARG A 21 2.20 -4.15 6.93
CA ARG A 21 2.08 -5.59 6.70
C ARG A 21 3.09 -6.37 7.53
N GLU A 22 4.35 -5.95 7.47
CA GLU A 22 5.43 -6.64 8.19
C GLU A 22 5.27 -6.52 9.70
N LYS A 23 4.85 -5.36 10.18
CA LYS A 23 4.59 -5.13 11.59
C LYS A 23 3.54 -6.09 12.14
N GLN A 24 2.54 -6.42 11.33
CA GLN A 24 1.47 -7.33 11.71
C GLN A 24 1.80 -8.78 11.35
N LYS A 25 2.98 -9.04 10.81
CA LYS A 25 3.46 -10.38 10.44
C LYS A 25 2.53 -11.08 9.46
N ILE A 26 1.99 -10.31 8.53
CA ILE A 26 1.13 -10.82 7.47
C ILE A 26 1.99 -11.04 6.22
N SER A 27 1.93 -12.24 5.63
CA SER A 27 2.62 -12.50 4.37
C SER A 27 1.88 -11.85 3.21
N ARG A 28 2.56 -11.70 2.07
CA ARG A 28 1.90 -11.16 0.86
C ARG A 28 0.79 -12.08 0.39
N ILE A 29 0.96 -13.39 0.53
CA ILE A 29 -0.09 -14.36 0.17
C ILE A 29 -1.31 -14.18 1.06
N GLN A 30 -1.10 -14.04 2.38
CA GLN A 30 -2.19 -13.80 3.31
C GLN A 30 -2.91 -12.49 3.00
N LEU A 31 -2.16 -11.44 2.68
CA LEU A 31 -2.74 -10.16 2.32
C LEU A 31 -3.57 -10.29 1.03
N SER A 32 -3.04 -10.99 0.03
CA SER A 32 -3.76 -11.25 -1.22
C SER A 32 -5.10 -11.94 -0.94
N ASN A 33 -5.09 -12.95 -0.08
CA ASN A 33 -6.31 -13.69 0.27
C ASN A 33 -7.33 -12.80 0.98
N LYS A 34 -6.87 -11.92 1.87
CA LYS A 34 -7.76 -10.99 2.57
C LYS A 34 -8.37 -9.97 1.61
N LEU A 35 -7.58 -9.49 0.65
CA LEU A 35 -8.09 -8.57 -0.37
C LEU A 35 -9.17 -9.22 -1.22
N GLU A 36 -8.96 -10.48 -1.59
CA GLU A 36 -9.92 -11.22 -2.40
C GLU A 36 -11.30 -11.29 -1.75
N LEU A 37 -11.34 -11.40 -0.42
CA LEU A 37 -12.59 -11.40 0.33
C LEU A 37 -13.35 -10.09 0.20
N LEU A 38 -12.65 -9.00 -0.11
CA LEU A 38 -13.25 -7.69 -0.37
C LEU A 38 -13.53 -7.46 -1.85
N GLY A 39 -13.28 -8.47 -2.70
CA GLY A 39 -13.44 -8.32 -4.14
C GLY A 39 -12.30 -7.59 -4.83
N VAL A 40 -11.16 -7.45 -4.15
CA VAL A 40 -9.98 -6.78 -4.71
C VAL A 40 -8.93 -7.83 -5.02
N TYR A 41 -8.52 -7.90 -6.28
CA TYR A 41 -7.64 -8.96 -6.75
C TYR A 41 -6.24 -8.42 -7.02
N LEU A 42 -5.34 -8.67 -6.09
CA LEU A 42 -3.91 -8.40 -6.23
C LEU A 42 -3.18 -9.67 -5.80
N ASP A 43 -2.38 -10.23 -6.68
CA ASP A 43 -1.57 -11.39 -6.30
C ASP A 43 -0.33 -10.95 -5.52
N ARG A 44 0.40 -11.92 -4.97
CA ARG A 44 1.57 -11.62 -4.14
C ARG A 44 2.63 -10.81 -4.89
N ASN A 45 2.77 -11.06 -6.19
CA ASN A 45 3.77 -10.36 -6.99
C ASN A 45 3.36 -8.91 -7.23
N GLU A 46 2.07 -8.68 -7.47
CA GLU A 46 1.56 -7.32 -7.62
C GLU A 46 1.71 -6.54 -6.32
N ILE A 47 1.43 -7.18 -5.18
CA ILE A 47 1.63 -6.56 -3.87
C ILE A 47 3.10 -6.19 -3.68
N ARG A 48 4.02 -7.09 -4.04
CA ARG A 48 5.45 -6.82 -3.97
C ARG A 48 5.83 -5.60 -4.81
N LEU A 49 5.32 -5.53 -6.02
CA LEU A 49 5.59 -4.40 -6.92
C LEU A 49 5.04 -3.09 -6.38
N ILE A 50 3.86 -3.13 -5.77
CA ILE A 50 3.28 -1.95 -5.11
C ILE A 50 4.16 -1.50 -3.96
N GLU A 51 4.60 -2.43 -3.14
CA GLU A 51 5.45 -2.14 -1.98
C GLU A 51 6.81 -1.57 -2.39
N ASN A 52 7.31 -1.99 -3.53
CA ASN A 52 8.58 -1.49 -4.07
C ASN A 52 8.43 -0.24 -4.94
N ASN A 53 7.23 0.32 -5.01
CA ASN A 53 6.93 1.51 -5.81
C ASN A 53 7.12 1.29 -7.32
N GLU A 54 6.93 0.08 -7.77
CA GLU A 54 7.10 -0.28 -9.19
C GLU A 54 5.77 -0.45 -9.91
N LEU A 55 4.68 -0.58 -9.17
CA LEU A 55 3.34 -0.71 -9.72
C LEU A 55 2.42 0.32 -9.06
N MET A 56 1.69 1.07 -9.89
CA MET A 56 0.76 2.06 -9.40
C MET A 56 -0.44 1.39 -8.75
N ILE A 57 -0.81 1.90 -7.57
CA ILE A 57 -2.00 1.43 -6.85
C ILE A 57 -3.22 2.21 -7.31
N LYS A 58 -4.35 1.52 -7.44
CA LYS A 58 -5.62 2.17 -7.73
C LYS A 58 -6.28 2.61 -6.43
N ASP A 59 -7.16 3.61 -6.52
CA ASP A 59 -7.78 4.20 -5.32
C ASP A 59 -8.51 3.15 -4.47
N PHE A 60 -9.30 2.29 -5.08
CA PHE A 60 -10.05 1.27 -4.33
C PHE A 60 -9.11 0.22 -3.72
N GLU A 61 -7.99 -0.05 -4.37
CA GLU A 61 -6.97 -0.95 -3.82
C GLU A 61 -6.34 -0.36 -2.57
N LEU A 62 -6.02 0.92 -2.61
CA LEU A 62 -5.46 1.61 -1.46
C LEU A 62 -6.42 1.59 -0.27
N ILE A 63 -7.68 1.86 -0.50
CA ILE A 63 -8.70 1.85 0.55
C ILE A 63 -8.84 0.45 1.14
N ALA A 64 -8.86 -0.58 0.30
CA ALA A 64 -8.96 -1.96 0.77
C ALA A 64 -7.73 -2.36 1.61
N LEU A 65 -6.54 -2.00 1.15
CA LEU A 65 -5.31 -2.28 1.89
C LEU A 65 -5.29 -1.55 3.23
N ALA A 66 -5.69 -0.29 3.25
CA ALA A 66 -5.77 0.48 4.49
C ALA A 66 -6.75 -0.16 5.48
N LYS A 67 -7.88 -0.66 4.99
CA LYS A 67 -8.86 -1.32 5.83
C LYS A 67 -8.31 -2.61 6.44
N ILE A 68 -7.70 -3.45 5.62
CA ILE A 68 -7.17 -4.75 6.06
C ILE A 68 -6.02 -4.57 7.04
N LEU A 69 -5.12 -3.64 6.75
CA LEU A 69 -3.94 -3.40 7.56
C LEU A 69 -4.19 -2.38 8.67
N ASN A 70 -5.41 -1.87 8.76
CA ASN A 70 -5.79 -0.88 9.77
C ASN A 70 -4.89 0.36 9.74
N ILE A 71 -4.62 0.86 8.53
CA ILE A 71 -3.79 2.05 8.34
C ILE A 71 -4.68 3.28 8.37
N ASP A 72 -4.28 4.25 9.20
CA ASP A 72 -4.94 5.56 9.20
C ASP A 72 -4.54 6.30 7.92
N LEU A 73 -5.53 6.67 7.12
CA LEU A 73 -5.28 7.39 5.87
C LEU A 73 -4.60 8.75 6.09
N ASN A 74 -4.71 9.31 7.28
CA ASN A 74 -4.00 10.54 7.62
C ASN A 74 -2.48 10.37 7.53
N ASN A 75 -1.97 9.15 7.68
CA ASN A 75 -0.54 8.89 7.58
C ASN A 75 0.01 9.19 6.18
N PHE A 76 -0.84 9.17 5.18
CA PHE A 76 -0.39 9.44 3.81
C PHE A 76 -0.19 10.93 3.54
N LYS A 77 -0.78 11.80 4.33
CA LYS A 77 -0.60 13.25 4.17
C LYS A 77 0.84 13.68 4.40
N ASN A 78 1.53 12.97 5.27
CA ASN A 78 2.89 13.36 5.69
C ASN A 78 3.93 13.17 4.60
N ILE A 79 3.57 12.53 3.50
CA ILE A 79 4.48 12.34 2.37
C ILE A 79 4.94 13.67 1.80
N PHE A 80 4.10 14.70 1.88
CA PHE A 80 4.37 16.02 1.34
C PHE A 80 4.78 17.04 2.40
N ASP A 81 5.00 16.63 3.59
CA ASP A 81 5.37 17.55 4.68
C ASP A 81 6.85 18.00 4.59
#